data_4deb8de4232ab3abccb82e2e63c2bd44
#
_entry.id   4deb8de4232ab3abccb82e2e63c2bd44
#
_cell.length_a   1.000
_cell.length_b   1.000
_cell.length_c   1.000
_cell.angle_alpha   90.00
_cell.angle_beta   90.00
_cell.angle_gamma   90.00
#
_symmetry.space_group_name_H-M   'P 1'
#
loop_
_entity.id
_entity.type
_entity.pdbx_description
1 polymer ?
#
loop_
_entity_poly.entity_id
_entity_poly.type
_entity_poly.pdbx_seq_one_letter_code
_entity_poly.pdbx_strand_id
1 'polypeptide(L)'
;MATATAYPYDGAHWYVKADAYIESTTDTEATIVCNSYWCSNAYGFSVENCVASTTIYLSSGNAYSGDQTFTASSGYAQSVELLVATVKKTVKRTNVDQEISCGATAILAGGFEDGQASPLVKVTVPKRTYQAPGIPTLSASKTTVNYGDSITLTWSKASNQGNASFTRFELWNGTSKKLYSGSATSQSVKPSDISGAKGGNVKYVIREYHDWYGEDKYTEASVTVAVRSGIVTVYDKDGKKHIGLVAAYDKDGKKHYVLISAYDKDGKKHNVV
;
A
#
# COMPACT_ATOMS: atom_id res chain seq x y z
N MET A 1 24.09 -5.65 -12.76
CA MET A 1 25.37 -5.89 -12.09
C MET A 1 26.16 -4.59 -12.20
N ALA A 2 26.72 -4.13 -11.12
CA ALA A 2 27.61 -2.97 -11.05
C ALA A 2 29.00 -3.43 -10.63
N THR A 3 30.03 -2.82 -11.20
CA THR A 3 31.43 -3.24 -10.99
C THR A 3 32.30 -2.01 -10.70
N ALA A 4 33.24 -2.17 -9.77
CA ALA A 4 34.30 -1.20 -9.50
C ALA A 4 35.62 -1.91 -9.33
N THR A 5 36.69 -1.22 -9.66
CA THR A 5 38.07 -1.71 -9.49
C THR A 5 38.93 -0.67 -8.75
N ALA A 6 39.91 -1.13 -7.99
CA ALA A 6 40.88 -0.29 -7.36
C ALA A 6 42.27 -0.97 -7.41
N TYR A 7 43.30 -0.18 -7.62
CA TYR A 7 44.68 -0.57 -7.52
C TYR A 7 45.25 -0.11 -6.19
N PRO A 8 46.25 -0.81 -5.60
CA PRO A 8 46.88 -0.36 -4.35
C PRO A 8 47.69 0.94 -4.54
N TYR A 9 48.25 1.15 -5.74
CA TYR A 9 48.98 2.35 -6.17
C TYR A 9 49.01 2.41 -7.70
N ASP A 10 49.40 3.54 -8.24
CA ASP A 10 49.55 3.73 -9.70
C ASP A 10 50.69 2.85 -10.25
N GLY A 11 50.38 2.07 -11.30
CA GLY A 11 51.32 1.14 -11.93
C GLY A 11 51.41 -0.24 -11.25
N ALA A 12 50.58 -0.54 -10.24
CA ALA A 12 50.51 -1.88 -9.64
C ALA A 12 50.07 -2.95 -10.66
N HIS A 13 50.63 -4.15 -10.52
CA HIS A 13 50.32 -5.29 -11.40
C HIS A 13 49.18 -6.15 -10.89
N TRP A 14 48.59 -5.77 -9.77
CA TRP A 14 47.36 -6.38 -9.25
C TRP A 14 46.33 -5.31 -8.86
N TYR A 15 45.07 -5.74 -8.80
CA TYR A 15 43.99 -4.87 -8.39
C TYR A 15 42.86 -5.71 -7.75
N VAL A 16 41.96 -5.05 -7.06
CA VAL A 16 40.73 -5.66 -6.54
C VAL A 16 39.56 -5.21 -7.40
N LYS A 17 38.68 -6.15 -7.74
CA LYS A 17 37.41 -5.89 -8.37
C LYS A 17 36.29 -6.23 -7.40
N ALA A 18 35.32 -5.34 -7.26
CA ALA A 18 34.06 -5.56 -6.57
C ALA A 18 32.93 -5.62 -7.58
N ASP A 19 32.15 -6.67 -7.55
CA ASP A 19 30.89 -6.79 -8.30
C ASP A 19 29.72 -6.83 -7.34
N ALA A 20 28.69 -6.02 -7.59
CA ALA A 20 27.46 -6.03 -6.81
C ALA A 20 26.22 -6.13 -7.70
N TYR A 21 25.26 -6.94 -7.28
CA TYR A 21 23.99 -7.11 -8.00
C TYR A 21 22.88 -7.55 -7.06
N ILE A 22 21.65 -7.41 -7.55
CA ILE A 22 20.48 -7.96 -6.89
C ILE A 22 20.24 -9.37 -7.45
N GLU A 23 20.30 -10.37 -6.59
CA GLU A 23 20.09 -11.77 -6.94
C GLU A 23 18.59 -12.09 -7.07
N SER A 24 17.78 -11.52 -6.18
CA SER A 24 16.34 -11.72 -6.16
C SER A 24 15.60 -10.56 -5.52
N THR A 25 14.35 -10.40 -5.92
CA THR A 25 13.42 -9.44 -5.28
C THR A 25 12.07 -10.11 -5.05
N THR A 26 11.50 -9.83 -3.87
CA THR A 26 10.09 -10.07 -3.56
C THR A 26 9.37 -8.72 -3.47
N ASP A 27 8.08 -8.71 -3.12
CA ASP A 27 7.39 -7.44 -2.85
C ASP A 27 8.08 -6.65 -1.72
N THR A 28 8.50 -7.31 -0.66
CA THR A 28 9.00 -6.66 0.58
C THR A 28 10.50 -6.65 0.75
N GLU A 29 11.25 -7.47 0.03
CA GLU A 29 12.66 -7.70 0.25
C GLU A 29 13.45 -7.81 -1.06
N ALA A 30 14.75 -7.54 -0.98
CA ALA A 30 15.72 -7.80 -2.04
C ALA A 30 16.97 -8.43 -1.46
N THR A 31 17.53 -9.41 -2.15
CA THR A 31 18.81 -10.04 -1.79
C THR A 31 19.92 -9.45 -2.63
N ILE A 32 20.89 -8.83 -1.97
CA ILE A 32 22.07 -8.23 -2.56
C ILE A 32 23.22 -9.21 -2.44
N VAL A 33 23.98 -9.35 -3.51
CA VAL A 33 25.23 -10.11 -3.55
C VAL A 33 26.36 -9.14 -3.83
N CYS A 34 27.43 -9.27 -3.05
CA CYS A 34 28.69 -8.58 -3.28
C CYS A 34 29.80 -9.62 -3.41
N ASN A 35 30.51 -9.61 -4.53
CA ASN A 35 31.64 -10.46 -4.81
C ASN A 35 32.93 -9.63 -4.78
N SER A 36 33.99 -10.19 -4.22
CA SER A 36 35.34 -9.64 -4.24
C SER A 36 36.24 -10.53 -5.06
N TYR A 37 36.96 -9.94 -5.99
CA TYR A 37 37.92 -10.62 -6.81
C TYR A 37 39.30 -10.00 -6.61
N TRP A 38 40.30 -10.86 -6.46
CA TRP A 38 41.67 -10.49 -6.65
C TRP A 38 42.06 -10.71 -8.12
N CYS A 39 42.71 -9.74 -8.72
CA CYS A 39 43.03 -9.74 -10.14
C CYS A 39 44.48 -9.39 -10.37
N SER A 40 45.12 -10.02 -11.35
CA SER A 40 46.44 -9.62 -11.86
C SER A 40 46.34 -9.19 -13.32
N ASN A 41 47.15 -8.21 -13.71
CA ASN A 41 47.17 -7.68 -15.07
C ASN A 41 48.41 -8.14 -15.85
N ALA A 42 48.48 -9.43 -16.17
CA ALA A 42 49.45 -10.08 -17.02
C ALA A 42 50.89 -10.09 -16.46
N TYR A 43 51.07 -9.94 -15.15
CA TYR A 43 52.37 -10.05 -14.48
C TYR A 43 52.43 -11.36 -13.67
N GLY A 44 53.54 -12.12 -13.81
CA GLY A 44 53.67 -13.39 -13.10
C GLY A 44 54.11 -13.16 -11.64
N PHE A 45 53.26 -13.55 -10.68
CA PHE A 45 53.63 -13.58 -9.27
C PHE A 45 52.79 -14.62 -8.49
N SER A 46 53.24 -14.91 -7.29
CA SER A 46 52.55 -15.77 -6.33
C SER A 46 52.35 -15.00 -5.03
N VAL A 47 51.15 -15.07 -4.49
CA VAL A 47 50.77 -14.50 -3.20
C VAL A 47 50.17 -15.58 -2.32
N GLU A 48 50.55 -15.61 -1.06
CA GLU A 48 50.08 -16.60 -0.10
C GLU A 48 49.53 -15.90 1.17
N ASN A 49 48.52 -16.52 1.76
CA ASN A 49 47.92 -16.05 3.01
C ASN A 49 47.43 -14.60 3.01
N CYS A 50 47.01 -14.10 1.84
CA CYS A 50 46.46 -12.77 1.71
C CYS A 50 45.04 -12.69 2.28
N VAL A 51 44.66 -11.55 2.81
CA VAL A 51 43.34 -11.32 3.39
C VAL A 51 42.49 -10.48 2.43
N ALA A 52 41.29 -10.95 2.15
CA ALA A 52 40.26 -10.16 1.46
C ALA A 52 39.04 -10.05 2.32
N SER A 53 38.47 -8.85 2.37
CA SER A 53 37.18 -8.54 3.01
C SER A 53 36.17 -8.11 1.96
N THR A 54 34.96 -8.60 2.09
CA THR A 54 33.82 -8.16 1.28
C THR A 54 32.76 -7.60 2.21
N THR A 55 32.27 -6.39 1.94
CA THR A 55 31.38 -5.69 2.87
C THR A 55 30.19 -5.09 2.13
N ILE A 56 28.97 -5.31 2.65
CA ILE A 56 27.74 -4.62 2.25
C ILE A 56 27.42 -3.57 3.30
N TYR A 57 27.39 -2.30 2.92
CA TYR A 57 27.11 -1.16 3.79
C TYR A 57 25.63 -0.75 3.64
N LEU A 58 24.84 -0.91 4.70
CA LEU A 58 23.44 -0.49 4.71
C LEU A 58 23.30 0.99 5.07
N SER A 59 22.27 1.63 4.57
CA SER A 59 21.91 3.02 4.91
C SER A 59 21.65 3.24 6.41
N SER A 60 21.36 2.18 7.17
CA SER A 60 21.23 2.20 8.63
C SER A 60 22.57 2.30 9.40
N GLY A 61 23.70 2.36 8.71
CA GLY A 61 25.04 2.35 9.31
C GLY A 61 25.56 0.96 9.66
N ASN A 62 24.79 -0.09 9.47
CA ASN A 62 25.24 -1.47 9.69
C ASN A 62 26.01 -1.98 8.47
N ALA A 63 27.10 -2.69 8.72
CA ALA A 63 27.87 -3.37 7.69
C ALA A 63 27.83 -4.89 7.88
N TYR A 64 27.85 -5.62 6.77
CA TYR A 64 27.93 -7.08 6.74
C TYR A 64 29.20 -7.45 5.99
N SER A 65 30.17 -8.02 6.70
CA SER A 65 31.48 -8.37 6.15
C SER A 65 31.69 -9.87 6.14
N GLY A 66 32.46 -10.33 5.20
CA GLY A 66 33.04 -11.67 5.16
C GLY A 66 34.52 -11.58 4.84
N ASP A 67 35.36 -12.07 5.73
CA ASP A 67 36.81 -12.10 5.54
C ASP A 67 37.22 -13.50 5.08
N GLN A 68 38.13 -13.55 4.12
CA GLN A 68 38.69 -14.76 3.54
C GLN A 68 40.19 -14.63 3.41
N THR A 69 40.91 -15.69 3.76
CA THR A 69 42.30 -15.84 3.43
C THR A 69 42.43 -16.56 2.08
N PHE A 70 43.26 -16.05 1.19
CA PHE A 70 43.43 -16.66 -0.13
C PHE A 70 44.90 -16.75 -0.53
N THR A 71 45.15 -17.67 -1.42
CA THR A 71 46.45 -17.84 -2.12
C THR A 71 46.16 -17.77 -3.62
N ALA A 72 46.96 -17.02 -4.34
CA ALA A 72 46.81 -16.88 -5.78
C ALA A 72 48.18 -16.85 -6.47
N SER A 73 48.25 -17.39 -7.68
CA SER A 73 49.43 -17.29 -8.54
C SER A 73 49.02 -16.98 -9.97
N SER A 74 49.82 -16.22 -10.68
CA SER A 74 49.68 -16.03 -12.13
C SER A 74 50.98 -16.31 -12.84
N GLY A 75 50.92 -16.93 -14.02
CA GLY A 75 52.07 -17.04 -14.92
C GLY A 75 52.38 -15.72 -15.61
N TYR A 76 53.57 -15.56 -16.10
CA TYR A 76 53.95 -14.41 -16.91
C TYR A 76 53.05 -14.27 -18.14
N ALA A 77 52.60 -13.06 -18.44
CA ALA A 77 51.67 -12.72 -19.51
C ALA A 77 50.24 -13.31 -19.35
N GLN A 78 49.86 -13.79 -18.17
CA GLN A 78 48.52 -14.27 -17.88
C GLN A 78 47.77 -13.31 -16.95
N SER A 79 46.59 -12.87 -17.38
CA SER A 79 45.68 -12.17 -16.48
C SER A 79 44.88 -13.19 -15.67
N VAL A 80 44.74 -12.97 -14.39
CA VAL A 80 43.95 -13.82 -13.47
C VAL A 80 42.84 -13.00 -12.84
N GLU A 81 41.68 -13.58 -12.74
CA GLU A 81 40.57 -13.07 -11.95
C GLU A 81 40.12 -14.18 -11.02
N LEU A 82 40.40 -14.06 -9.73
CA LEU A 82 40.10 -15.05 -8.71
C LEU A 82 38.99 -14.51 -7.80
N LEU A 83 37.81 -15.19 -7.76
CA LEU A 83 36.80 -14.90 -6.76
C LEU A 83 37.30 -15.32 -5.38
N VAL A 84 37.49 -14.35 -4.49
CA VAL A 84 38.04 -14.58 -3.15
C VAL A 84 37.03 -14.51 -2.04
N ALA A 85 35.92 -13.79 -2.22
CA ALA A 85 34.85 -13.75 -1.22
C ALA A 85 33.51 -13.38 -1.83
N THR A 86 32.44 -13.86 -1.23
CA THR A 86 31.06 -13.50 -1.56
C THR A 86 30.30 -13.23 -0.26
N VAL A 87 29.61 -12.10 -0.20
CA VAL A 87 28.69 -11.75 0.89
C VAL A 87 27.29 -11.55 0.31
N LYS A 88 26.30 -12.16 0.96
CA LYS A 88 24.89 -11.99 0.61
C LYS A 88 24.13 -11.37 1.77
N LYS A 89 23.24 -10.42 1.48
CA LYS A 89 22.36 -9.80 2.46
C LYS A 89 20.99 -9.51 1.90
N THR A 90 19.95 -9.97 2.60
CA THR A 90 18.57 -9.58 2.33
C THR A 90 18.26 -8.29 3.08
N VAL A 91 17.70 -7.33 2.36
CA VAL A 91 17.29 -6.01 2.86
C VAL A 91 15.81 -5.78 2.59
N LYS A 92 15.14 -5.03 3.47
CA LYS A 92 13.74 -4.62 3.27
C LYS A 92 13.67 -3.54 2.19
N ARG A 93 12.73 -3.70 1.26
CA ARG A 93 12.38 -2.68 0.27
C ARG A 93 11.47 -1.64 0.91
N THR A 94 11.65 -0.39 0.52
CA THR A 94 10.83 0.76 0.98
C THR A 94 10.03 1.35 -0.18
N ASN A 95 9.32 2.44 0.06
CA ASN A 95 8.60 3.20 -0.96
C ASN A 95 9.50 4.11 -1.83
N VAL A 96 10.81 4.11 -1.56
CA VAL A 96 11.83 4.82 -2.34
C VAL A 96 12.93 3.86 -2.76
N ASP A 97 13.63 4.18 -3.84
CA ASP A 97 14.82 3.45 -4.25
C ASP A 97 15.92 3.63 -3.19
N GLN A 98 16.61 2.54 -2.87
CA GLN A 98 17.67 2.53 -1.86
C GLN A 98 19.00 2.25 -2.53
N GLU A 99 19.94 3.16 -2.38
CA GLU A 99 21.31 2.95 -2.84
C GLU A 99 22.12 2.24 -1.74
N ILE A 100 22.67 1.07 -2.06
CA ILE A 100 23.46 0.24 -1.17
C ILE A 100 24.87 0.19 -1.69
N SER A 101 25.84 0.53 -0.84
CA SER A 101 27.26 0.45 -1.18
C SER A 101 27.82 -0.93 -0.85
N CYS A 102 28.60 -1.47 -1.76
CA CYS A 102 29.30 -2.74 -1.63
C CYS A 102 30.78 -2.51 -1.84
N GLY A 103 31.60 -2.92 -0.88
CA GLY A 103 33.04 -2.76 -0.91
C GLY A 103 33.75 -4.10 -0.93
N ALA A 104 34.87 -4.15 -1.59
CA ALA A 104 35.85 -5.22 -1.47
C ALA A 104 37.21 -4.62 -1.04
N THR A 105 37.94 -5.35 -0.26
CA THR A 105 39.30 -4.94 0.14
C THR A 105 40.21 -6.16 0.06
N ALA A 106 41.40 -6.02 -0.52
CA ALA A 106 42.46 -7.01 -0.35
C ALA A 106 43.73 -6.32 0.13
N ILE A 107 44.45 -7.02 0.98
CA ILE A 107 45.70 -6.59 1.57
C ILE A 107 46.73 -7.64 1.22
N LEU A 108 47.81 -7.22 0.56
CA LEU A 108 49.00 -8.00 0.36
C LEU A 108 50.10 -7.42 1.25
N ALA A 109 50.79 -8.29 1.97
CA ALA A 109 51.87 -7.91 2.86
C ALA A 109 53.03 -8.90 2.78
N GLY A 110 54.26 -8.40 2.86
CA GLY A 110 55.46 -9.23 2.88
C GLY A 110 55.97 -9.67 1.49
N GLY A 111 55.55 -8.98 0.43
CA GLY A 111 55.91 -9.30 -0.96
C GLY A 111 56.46 -8.16 -1.78
N PHE A 112 56.61 -8.39 -3.07
CA PHE A 112 57.16 -7.41 -4.01
C PHE A 112 56.23 -6.20 -4.25
N GLU A 113 54.94 -6.38 -4.13
CA GLU A 113 53.92 -5.35 -4.33
C GLU A 113 52.94 -5.27 -3.15
N ASP A 114 53.49 -4.96 -1.97
CA ASP A 114 52.68 -4.75 -0.78
C ASP A 114 51.71 -3.57 -0.96
N GLY A 115 50.53 -3.72 -0.41
CA GLY A 115 49.53 -2.65 -0.48
C GLY A 115 48.12 -3.10 -0.17
N GLN A 116 47.21 -2.15 -0.23
CA GLN A 116 45.79 -2.36 -0.04
C GLN A 116 45.02 -1.73 -1.20
N ALA A 117 44.06 -2.45 -1.74
CA ALA A 117 43.12 -1.95 -2.73
C ALA A 117 41.68 -2.13 -2.24
N SER A 118 40.86 -1.10 -2.38
CA SER A 118 39.52 -1.05 -1.79
C SER A 118 38.49 -0.41 -2.73
N PRO A 119 38.03 -1.09 -3.79
CA PRO A 119 36.97 -0.59 -4.63
C PRO A 119 35.65 -0.52 -3.87
N LEU A 120 34.85 0.49 -4.22
CA LEU A 120 33.47 0.66 -3.74
C LEU A 120 32.54 0.76 -4.93
N VAL A 121 31.48 -0.05 -4.95
CA VAL A 121 30.45 -0.07 -5.98
C VAL A 121 29.09 0.12 -5.35
N LYS A 122 28.13 0.67 -6.09
CA LYS A 122 26.78 0.91 -5.64
C LYS A 122 25.77 0.08 -6.43
N VAL A 123 24.77 -0.44 -5.73
CA VAL A 123 23.63 -1.11 -6.33
C VAL A 123 22.33 -0.48 -5.84
N THR A 124 21.39 -0.28 -6.75
CA THR A 124 20.08 0.30 -6.41
C THR A 124 19.07 -0.81 -6.17
N VAL A 125 18.57 -0.90 -4.94
CA VAL A 125 17.39 -1.72 -4.59
C VAL A 125 16.15 -0.94 -5.00
N PRO A 126 15.34 -1.45 -5.94
CA PRO A 126 14.17 -0.75 -6.42
C PRO A 126 13.11 -0.62 -5.32
N LYS A 127 12.41 0.51 -5.31
CA LYS A 127 11.28 0.74 -4.40
C LYS A 127 10.18 -0.30 -4.57
N ARG A 128 9.38 -0.48 -3.52
CA ARG A 128 8.11 -1.21 -3.62
C ARG A 128 7.12 -0.43 -4.48
N THR A 129 6.31 -1.14 -5.24
CA THR A 129 5.20 -0.55 -6.00
C THR A 129 3.90 -0.74 -5.21
N TYR A 130 3.15 0.35 -5.02
CA TYR A 130 1.83 0.28 -4.39
C TYR A 130 0.89 -0.60 -5.23
N GLN A 131 0.27 -1.56 -4.56
CA GLN A 131 -0.82 -2.37 -5.10
C GLN A 131 -2.09 -2.03 -4.34
N ALA A 132 -3.01 -1.36 -5.02
CA ALA A 132 -4.27 -0.98 -4.42
C ALA A 132 -5.08 -2.20 -3.97
N PRO A 133 -5.79 -2.14 -2.85
CA PRO A 133 -6.81 -3.12 -2.53
C PRO A 133 -7.93 -3.08 -3.58
N GLY A 134 -8.71 -4.15 -3.64
CA GLY A 134 -9.95 -4.18 -4.40
C GLY A 134 -10.99 -3.22 -3.81
N ILE A 135 -12.20 -3.29 -4.35
CA ILE A 135 -13.33 -2.48 -3.89
C ILE A 135 -13.97 -3.19 -2.68
N PRO A 136 -14.21 -2.49 -1.55
CA PRO A 136 -14.98 -3.05 -0.43
C PRO A 136 -16.44 -3.32 -0.83
N THR A 137 -17.15 -4.11 -0.05
CA THR A 137 -18.60 -4.24 -0.24
C THR A 137 -19.33 -3.21 0.58
N LEU A 138 -20.51 -2.77 0.10
CA LEU A 138 -21.46 -1.96 0.86
C LEU A 138 -22.87 -2.35 0.46
N SER A 139 -23.70 -2.69 1.43
CA SER A 139 -25.11 -3.01 1.23
C SER A 139 -25.99 -2.26 2.24
N ALA A 140 -27.26 -2.08 1.87
CA ALA A 140 -28.28 -1.52 2.73
C ALA A 140 -29.35 -2.59 2.97
N SER A 141 -29.87 -2.68 4.20
CA SER A 141 -30.95 -3.62 4.55
C SER A 141 -32.24 -3.37 3.74
N LYS A 142 -32.43 -2.15 3.24
CA LYS A 142 -33.47 -1.74 2.32
C LYS A 142 -32.96 -0.68 1.36
N THR A 143 -33.31 -0.78 0.09
CA THR A 143 -32.98 0.21 -0.95
C THR A 143 -34.05 1.30 -1.10
N THR A 144 -35.21 1.11 -0.46
CA THR A 144 -36.31 2.09 -0.41
C THR A 144 -36.86 2.11 1.01
N VAL A 145 -37.05 3.28 1.58
CA VAL A 145 -37.55 3.51 2.94
C VAL A 145 -38.55 4.65 2.97
N ASN A 146 -39.44 4.64 3.97
CA ASN A 146 -40.29 5.81 4.22
C ASN A 146 -39.47 6.88 4.98
N TYR A 147 -39.93 8.12 4.86
CA TYR A 147 -39.34 9.21 5.62
C TYR A 147 -39.47 8.94 7.13
N GLY A 148 -38.34 8.95 7.82
CA GLY A 148 -38.28 8.66 9.26
C GLY A 148 -37.84 7.24 9.63
N ASP A 149 -37.84 6.31 8.69
CA ASP A 149 -37.34 4.94 8.93
C ASP A 149 -35.83 4.90 9.06
N SER A 150 -35.35 3.92 9.84
CA SER A 150 -33.93 3.58 9.93
C SER A 150 -33.58 2.39 9.03
N ILE A 151 -32.35 2.34 8.55
CA ILE A 151 -31.78 1.21 7.84
C ILE A 151 -30.45 0.81 8.47
N THR A 152 -30.05 -0.42 8.26
CA THR A 152 -28.71 -0.89 8.57
C THR A 152 -27.90 -0.94 7.29
N LEU A 153 -26.76 -0.25 7.28
CA LEU A 153 -25.72 -0.39 6.28
C LEU A 153 -24.72 -1.44 6.78
N THR A 154 -24.29 -2.34 5.90
CA THR A 154 -23.33 -3.39 6.21
C THR A 154 -22.26 -3.39 5.14
N TRP A 155 -20.99 -3.55 5.55
CA TRP A 155 -19.84 -3.56 4.65
C TRP A 155 -18.80 -4.58 5.06
N SER A 156 -17.92 -4.93 4.14
CA SER A 156 -16.77 -5.77 4.40
C SER A 156 -15.54 -5.25 3.65
N LYS A 157 -14.38 -5.67 4.11
CA LYS A 157 -13.13 -5.43 3.38
C LYS A 157 -13.19 -6.02 1.97
N ALA A 158 -12.43 -5.41 1.08
CA ALA A 158 -12.15 -5.99 -0.23
C ALA A 158 -11.56 -7.40 -0.09
N SER A 159 -11.87 -8.30 -1.01
CA SER A 159 -11.30 -9.67 -1.02
C SER A 159 -9.79 -9.65 -1.31
N ASN A 160 -9.35 -8.76 -2.18
CA ASN A 160 -7.92 -8.46 -2.39
C ASN A 160 -7.55 -7.22 -1.57
N GLN A 161 -6.65 -7.39 -0.60
CA GLN A 161 -6.21 -6.31 0.29
C GLN A 161 -5.03 -5.50 -0.26
N GLY A 162 -4.52 -5.84 -1.46
CA GLY A 162 -3.31 -5.21 -1.98
C GLY A 162 -2.09 -5.49 -1.10
N ASN A 163 -1.18 -4.51 -0.99
CA ASN A 163 0.04 -4.66 -0.20
C ASN A 163 0.28 -3.53 0.84
N ALA A 164 -0.73 -2.70 1.07
CA ALA A 164 -0.77 -1.71 2.15
C ALA A 164 -1.55 -2.25 3.36
N SER A 165 -1.29 -1.72 4.55
CA SER A 165 -1.94 -2.20 5.77
C SER A 165 -3.31 -1.55 5.96
N PHE A 166 -4.36 -2.35 6.14
CA PHE A 166 -5.68 -1.84 6.50
C PHE A 166 -5.61 -1.02 7.80
N THR A 167 -6.26 0.15 7.80
CA THR A 167 -6.34 1.02 8.99
C THR A 167 -7.75 1.18 9.51
N ARG A 168 -8.72 1.54 8.67
CA ARG A 168 -10.08 1.85 9.08
C ARG A 168 -11.06 1.86 7.92
N PHE A 169 -12.33 1.79 8.27
CA PHE A 169 -13.44 2.20 7.39
C PHE A 169 -13.90 3.62 7.71
N GLU A 170 -14.38 4.32 6.71
CA GLU A 170 -15.14 5.56 6.88
C GLU A 170 -16.43 5.49 6.07
N LEU A 171 -17.57 5.65 6.76
CA LEU A 171 -18.87 5.77 6.12
C LEU A 171 -19.21 7.24 5.91
N TRP A 172 -19.61 7.58 4.71
CA TRP A 172 -19.97 8.94 4.31
C TRP A 172 -21.38 9.03 3.75
N ASN A 173 -22.03 10.19 3.93
CA ASN A 173 -23.19 10.61 3.17
C ASN A 173 -22.70 11.33 1.90
N GLY A 174 -22.76 10.67 0.76
CA GLY A 174 -22.13 11.19 -0.46
C GLY A 174 -20.65 11.51 -0.22
N THR A 175 -20.28 12.75 -0.53
CA THR A 175 -18.92 13.26 -0.30
C THR A 175 -18.82 14.28 0.84
N SER A 176 -19.96 14.63 1.46
CA SER A 176 -20.06 15.84 2.28
C SER A 176 -19.95 15.62 3.79
N LYS A 177 -20.48 14.51 4.30
CA LYS A 177 -20.52 14.27 5.74
C LYS A 177 -20.07 12.87 6.12
N LYS A 178 -19.03 12.79 6.95
CA LYS A 178 -18.61 11.54 7.55
C LYS A 178 -19.56 11.14 8.68
N LEU A 179 -20.10 9.93 8.61
CA LEU A 179 -21.05 9.36 9.56
C LEU A 179 -20.39 8.43 10.56
N TYR A 180 -19.32 7.76 10.14
CA TYR A 180 -18.58 6.79 10.96
C TYR A 180 -17.10 6.73 10.55
N SER A 181 -16.24 6.40 11.51
CA SER A 181 -14.83 6.05 11.29
C SER A 181 -14.41 5.01 12.32
N GLY A 182 -13.84 3.90 11.87
CA GLY A 182 -13.38 2.81 12.74
C GLY A 182 -13.35 1.45 12.05
N SER A 183 -13.38 0.37 12.83
CA SER A 183 -13.27 -1.00 12.34
C SER A 183 -14.61 -1.78 12.29
N ALA A 184 -15.71 -1.19 12.75
CA ALA A 184 -17.02 -1.83 12.65
C ALA A 184 -17.41 -2.11 11.21
N THR A 185 -18.25 -3.11 10.99
CA THR A 185 -18.71 -3.56 9.68
C THR A 185 -20.18 -3.28 9.42
N SER A 186 -20.83 -2.54 10.33
CA SER A 186 -22.23 -2.12 10.18
C SER A 186 -22.52 -0.85 10.96
N GLN A 187 -23.53 -0.10 10.51
CA GLN A 187 -24.05 1.11 11.13
C GLN A 187 -25.54 1.26 10.84
N SER A 188 -26.32 1.57 11.88
CA SER A 188 -27.70 2.02 11.70
C SER A 188 -27.71 3.51 11.34
N VAL A 189 -28.41 3.86 10.28
CA VAL A 189 -28.55 5.25 9.81
C VAL A 189 -30.03 5.57 9.55
N LYS A 190 -30.36 6.84 9.68
CA LYS A 190 -31.68 7.35 9.36
C LYS A 190 -31.58 8.27 8.14
N PRO A 191 -31.97 7.82 6.94
CA PRO A 191 -31.80 8.63 5.72
C PRO A 191 -32.49 9.99 5.79
N SER A 192 -33.58 10.11 6.56
CA SER A 192 -34.28 11.39 6.76
C SER A 192 -33.48 12.46 7.51
N ASP A 193 -32.43 12.08 8.25
CA ASP A 193 -31.56 13.04 8.96
C ASP A 193 -30.61 13.76 7.99
N ILE A 194 -30.66 13.41 6.72
CA ILE A 194 -29.86 14.00 5.67
C ILE A 194 -30.65 15.09 4.96
N SER A 195 -30.09 16.30 4.89
CA SER A 195 -30.74 17.43 4.21
C SER A 195 -31.04 17.06 2.75
N GLY A 196 -32.27 17.34 2.32
CA GLY A 196 -32.74 17.05 0.96
C GLY A 196 -33.14 15.60 0.69
N ALA A 197 -33.09 14.71 1.70
CA ALA A 197 -33.45 13.29 1.52
C ALA A 197 -34.95 13.05 1.23
N LYS A 198 -35.82 13.98 1.62
CA LYS A 198 -37.28 13.83 1.51
C LYS A 198 -37.72 13.72 0.05
N GLY A 199 -38.25 12.57 -0.33
CA GLY A 199 -38.67 12.31 -1.71
C GLY A 199 -37.53 12.16 -2.72
N GLY A 200 -36.31 12.01 -2.24
CA GLY A 200 -35.11 11.89 -3.05
C GLY A 200 -34.32 10.62 -2.78
N ASN A 201 -33.11 10.62 -3.25
CA ASN A 201 -32.15 9.54 -3.07
C ASN A 201 -31.01 9.98 -2.16
N VAL A 202 -30.62 9.11 -1.24
CA VAL A 202 -29.45 9.29 -0.39
C VAL A 202 -28.37 8.29 -0.84
N LYS A 203 -27.22 8.82 -1.21
CA LYS A 203 -26.04 8.00 -1.55
C LYS A 203 -25.17 7.86 -0.30
N TYR A 204 -24.87 6.62 0.06
CA TYR A 204 -23.86 6.29 1.07
C TYR A 204 -22.62 5.76 0.40
N VAL A 205 -21.47 6.12 0.94
CA VAL A 205 -20.16 5.69 0.44
C VAL A 205 -19.37 5.13 1.62
N ILE A 206 -18.84 3.93 1.46
CA ILE A 206 -17.85 3.36 2.38
C ILE A 206 -16.48 3.48 1.75
N ARG A 207 -15.52 3.99 2.51
CA ARG A 207 -14.12 4.03 2.16
C ARG A 207 -13.34 3.10 3.05
N GLU A 208 -12.56 2.22 2.43
CA GLU A 208 -11.62 1.32 3.09
C GLU A 208 -10.22 1.94 2.98
N TYR A 209 -9.67 2.37 4.13
CA TYR A 209 -8.38 3.05 4.21
C TYR A 209 -7.26 2.08 4.53
N HIS A 210 -6.13 2.31 3.88
CA HIS A 210 -4.88 1.56 4.05
C HIS A 210 -3.71 2.52 4.23
N ASP A 211 -2.79 2.17 5.13
CA ASP A 211 -1.52 2.87 5.30
C ASP A 211 -0.48 2.35 4.31
N TRP A 212 0.07 3.25 3.51
CA TRP A 212 1.20 3.02 2.64
C TRP A 212 2.33 3.96 3.02
N TYR A 213 3.20 3.52 3.95
CA TYR A 213 4.34 4.31 4.44
C TYR A 213 3.93 5.70 4.98
N GLY A 214 2.87 5.76 5.77
CA GLY A 214 2.34 6.99 6.35
C GLY A 214 1.39 7.78 5.45
N GLU A 215 1.12 7.31 4.23
CA GLU A 215 0.12 7.89 3.34
C GLU A 215 -1.20 7.11 3.42
N ASP A 216 -2.29 7.81 3.71
CA ASP A 216 -3.64 7.24 3.62
C ASP A 216 -4.03 7.03 2.13
N LYS A 217 -4.20 5.77 1.76
CA LYS A 217 -4.79 5.36 0.46
C LYS A 217 -6.14 4.74 0.73
N TYR A 218 -7.11 4.89 -0.19
CA TYR A 218 -8.40 4.24 -0.01
C TYR A 218 -9.00 3.76 -1.32
N THR A 219 -9.91 2.80 -1.20
CA THR A 219 -10.89 2.39 -2.22
C THR A 219 -12.29 2.56 -1.67
N GLU A 220 -13.28 2.71 -2.54
CA GLU A 220 -14.64 3.00 -2.08
C GLU A 220 -15.71 2.22 -2.83
N ALA A 221 -16.82 1.95 -2.13
CA ALA A 221 -18.07 1.44 -2.68
C ALA A 221 -19.23 2.34 -2.28
N SER A 222 -20.32 2.31 -3.03
CA SER A 222 -21.48 3.11 -2.71
C SER A 222 -22.78 2.35 -2.88
N VAL A 223 -23.81 2.77 -2.11
CA VAL A 223 -25.19 2.30 -2.23
C VAL A 223 -26.12 3.50 -2.19
N THR A 224 -27.19 3.46 -2.97
CA THR A 224 -28.22 4.51 -3.00
C THR A 224 -29.51 3.99 -2.40
N VAL A 225 -30.10 4.79 -1.51
CA VAL A 225 -31.37 4.49 -0.83
C VAL A 225 -32.38 5.55 -1.20
N ALA A 226 -33.50 5.14 -1.77
CA ALA A 226 -34.61 6.01 -2.08
C ALA A 226 -35.45 6.29 -0.81
N VAL A 227 -35.70 7.56 -0.52
CA VAL A 227 -36.54 7.97 0.63
C VAL A 227 -37.89 8.45 0.13
N ARG A 228 -38.89 7.66 0.36
CA ARG A 228 -40.27 8.06 0.04
C ARG A 228 -40.68 9.24 0.93
N SER A 229 -41.08 10.33 0.33
CA SER A 229 -41.73 11.38 1.09
C SER A 229 -43.08 10.85 1.50
N GLY A 230 -43.41 10.80 2.74
CA GLY A 230 -44.80 10.49 3.17
C GLY A 230 -45.80 11.59 2.76
N ILE A 231 -45.68 12.11 1.54
CA ILE A 231 -46.53 13.19 1.01
C ILE A 231 -47.76 12.56 0.41
N VAL A 232 -48.89 12.79 1.01
CA VAL A 232 -50.16 12.48 0.44
C VAL A 232 -50.59 13.63 -0.47
N THR A 233 -50.91 13.29 -1.70
CA THR A 233 -51.55 14.22 -2.63
C THR A 233 -53.07 14.04 -2.47
N VAL A 234 -53.74 15.08 -2.03
CA VAL A 234 -55.21 15.13 -1.92
C VAL A 234 -55.73 16.11 -2.98
N TYR A 235 -56.77 15.74 -3.65
CA TYR A 235 -57.47 16.66 -4.55
C TYR A 235 -58.75 17.14 -3.84
N ASP A 236 -59.02 18.43 -3.89
CA ASP A 236 -60.32 18.97 -3.38
C ASP A 236 -61.46 18.68 -4.36
N LYS A 237 -62.66 19.13 -3.97
CA LYS A 237 -63.86 18.94 -4.77
C LYS A 237 -63.80 19.57 -6.18
N ASP A 238 -62.92 20.55 -6.35
CA ASP A 238 -62.73 21.28 -7.59
C ASP A 238 -61.54 20.71 -8.44
N GLY A 239 -60.99 19.56 -7.99
CA GLY A 239 -59.88 18.87 -8.65
C GLY A 239 -58.53 19.54 -8.43
N LYS A 240 -58.41 20.52 -7.52
CA LYS A 240 -57.19 21.21 -7.23
C LYS A 240 -56.31 20.35 -6.33
N LYS A 241 -55.08 20.18 -6.77
CA LYS A 241 -54.08 19.37 -6.07
C LYS A 241 -53.56 20.07 -4.81
N HIS A 242 -53.72 19.38 -3.66
CA HIS A 242 -53.11 19.80 -2.40
C HIS A 242 -52.05 18.77 -2.02
N ILE A 243 -50.87 19.27 -1.66
CA ILE A 243 -49.71 18.47 -1.23
C ILE A 243 -49.50 18.75 0.25
N GLY A 244 -49.63 17.73 1.08
CA GLY A 244 -49.45 17.83 2.52
C GLY A 244 -48.83 16.60 3.14
N LEU A 245 -48.09 16.77 4.23
CA LEU A 245 -47.75 15.71 5.16
C LEU A 245 -48.90 15.53 6.12
N VAL A 246 -49.53 14.35 6.12
CA VAL A 246 -50.51 14.03 7.15
C VAL A 246 -49.80 13.38 8.31
N ALA A 247 -49.73 14.08 9.41
CA ALA A 247 -49.25 13.57 10.68
C ALA A 247 -50.41 13.63 11.69
N ALA A 248 -50.70 12.51 12.32
CA ALA A 248 -51.50 12.49 13.53
C ALA A 248 -50.56 12.51 14.74
N TYR A 249 -51.00 13.17 15.79
CA TYR A 249 -50.33 13.15 17.09
C TYR A 249 -51.23 12.35 18.04
N ASP A 250 -50.64 11.44 18.84
CA ASP A 250 -51.36 10.80 19.91
C ASP A 250 -51.58 11.75 21.09
N LYS A 251 -52.28 11.27 22.09
CA LYS A 251 -52.59 12.04 23.32
C LYS A 251 -51.32 12.50 24.08
N ASP A 252 -50.19 11.85 23.84
CA ASP A 252 -48.94 12.14 24.49
C ASP A 252 -48.06 13.06 23.60
N GLY A 253 -48.61 13.57 22.49
CA GLY A 253 -47.92 14.44 21.55
C GLY A 253 -46.93 13.71 20.61
N LYS A 254 -46.95 12.38 20.61
CA LYS A 254 -46.10 11.58 19.74
C LYS A 254 -46.65 11.54 18.32
N LYS A 255 -45.83 11.90 17.38
CA LYS A 255 -46.19 11.97 15.96
C LYS A 255 -46.29 10.59 15.33
N HIS A 256 -47.47 10.28 14.77
CA HIS A 256 -47.70 9.06 13.99
C HIS A 256 -47.95 9.44 12.54
N TYR A 257 -47.40 8.64 11.61
CA TYR A 257 -47.73 8.76 10.20
C TYR A 257 -48.98 7.93 9.92
N VAL A 258 -50.01 8.56 9.43
CA VAL A 258 -51.33 7.92 9.23
C VAL A 258 -51.44 7.49 7.76
N LEU A 259 -51.83 6.25 7.54
CA LEU A 259 -52.40 5.79 6.27
C LEU A 259 -53.76 6.46 6.06
N ILE A 260 -53.82 7.41 5.11
CA ILE A 260 -55.09 8.02 4.76
C ILE A 260 -55.79 7.12 3.76
N SER A 261 -56.97 6.70 4.09
CA SER A 261 -57.92 6.15 3.15
C SER A 261 -58.75 7.30 2.57
N ALA A 262 -58.66 7.54 1.27
CA ALA A 262 -59.56 8.45 0.58
C ALA A 262 -60.78 7.67 0.12
N TYR A 263 -61.93 8.29 0.19
CA TYR A 263 -63.19 7.76 -0.37
C TYR A 263 -63.59 8.65 -1.55
N ASP A 264 -64.04 8.02 -2.64
CA ASP A 264 -64.57 8.78 -3.76
C ASP A 264 -66.04 9.21 -3.48
N LYS A 265 -66.60 9.92 -4.42
CA LYS A 265 -68.00 10.40 -4.31
C LYS A 265 -69.04 9.30 -4.13
N ASP A 266 -68.71 8.06 -4.48
CA ASP A 266 -69.55 6.89 -4.41
C ASP A 266 -69.27 6.04 -3.16
N GLY A 267 -68.41 6.56 -2.23
CA GLY A 267 -68.10 5.92 -0.96
C GLY A 267 -67.05 4.77 -1.08
N LYS A 268 -66.43 4.60 -2.22
CA LYS A 268 -65.45 3.55 -2.45
C LYS A 268 -64.10 3.94 -1.86
N LYS A 269 -63.58 3.08 -1.01
CA LYS A 269 -62.27 3.30 -0.34
C LYS A 269 -61.12 3.14 -1.33
N HIS A 270 -60.27 4.14 -1.38
CA HIS A 270 -58.97 4.09 -2.10
C HIS A 270 -57.81 4.14 -1.10
N ASN A 271 -56.97 3.12 -1.15
CA ASN A 271 -55.73 3.14 -0.37
C ASN A 271 -54.74 4.06 -1.09
N VAL A 272 -54.40 5.17 -0.46
CA VAL A 272 -53.31 6.05 -0.93
C VAL A 272 -52.03 5.50 -0.32
N VAL A 273 -51.22 4.89 -1.16
CA VAL A 273 -49.90 4.34 -0.78
C VAL A 273 -48.88 5.46 -0.83
#